data_02ee73d175bf6d7a302380a59b59aa90
#
_entry.id   02ee73d175bf6d7a302380a59b59aa90
#
_cell.length_a   1.000
_cell.length_b   1.000
_cell.length_c   1.000
_cell.angle_alpha   90.00
_cell.angle_beta   90.00
_cell.angle_gamma   90.00
#
_symmetry.space_group_name_H-M   'P 1'
#
loop_
_entity.id
_entity.type
_entity.pdbx_description
1 polymer ?
#
loop_
_entity_poly.entity_id
_entity_poly.type
_entity_poly.pdbx_seq_one_letter_code
_entity_poly.pdbx_strand_id
1 'polypeptide(L)'
;MRGGILDLINVLIDEFTPCLKDVKTGELVQTEVIRIKRKTFLSKYNKNNGWYVNWDTLSDENEIYALVLKGSVDIQGLIAIARDEDVKAIYITWMCASPENNSLINDEIKYYGVGGHLFAIAVNKSFEYQYEGYLYGFAANQRLLNHYVNVFNAEHIGMLHPYQFAIDTSNAIKIKEVYTYEWTDEEI
;
A
#
# COMPACT_ATOMS: atom_id res chain seq x y z
N MET A 1 2.83 -0.68 25.65
CA MET A 1 1.48 -0.60 25.05
C MET A 1 1.38 0.69 24.27
N ARG A 2 1.30 0.64 22.95
CA ARG A 2 0.98 1.81 22.14
C ARG A 2 -0.52 2.04 22.26
N GLY A 3 -0.96 2.87 23.20
CA GLY A 3 -2.34 3.33 23.32
C GLY A 3 -2.65 4.43 22.33
N GLY A 4 -2.35 4.20 21.05
CA GLY A 4 -2.68 5.10 19.95
C GLY A 4 -3.86 4.55 19.16
N ILE A 5 -4.59 5.42 18.48
CA ILE A 5 -5.58 5.05 17.47
C ILE A 5 -4.87 4.20 16.44
N LEU A 6 -5.35 2.97 16.21
CA LEU A 6 -4.81 2.08 15.19
C LEU A 6 -5.07 2.67 13.79
N ASP A 7 -4.05 2.62 12.96
CA ASP A 7 -4.14 3.11 11.59
C ASP A 7 -4.89 2.10 10.73
N LEU A 8 -5.99 2.53 10.13
CA LEU A 8 -6.91 1.65 9.38
C LEU A 8 -6.72 1.83 7.88
N ILE A 9 -6.46 0.74 7.19
CA ILE A 9 -6.25 0.73 5.74
C ILE A 9 -7.59 0.80 5.01
N ASN A 10 -7.74 1.79 4.14
CA ASN A 10 -8.95 2.02 3.34
C ASN A 10 -8.59 2.02 1.83
N VAL A 11 -8.18 0.87 1.33
CA VAL A 11 -7.78 0.67 -0.07
C VAL A 11 -8.51 -0.52 -0.66
N LEU A 12 -9.11 -0.33 -1.81
CA LEU A 12 -9.73 -1.41 -2.57
C LEU A 12 -8.71 -2.01 -3.54
N ILE A 13 -8.67 -3.34 -3.62
CA ILE A 13 -7.92 -4.07 -4.63
C ILE A 13 -8.87 -4.30 -5.80
N ASP A 14 -8.55 -3.71 -6.91
CA ASP A 14 -9.34 -3.80 -8.13
C ASP A 14 -8.83 -4.92 -9.07
N GLU A 15 -8.50 -4.64 -10.30
CA GLU A 15 -7.96 -5.64 -11.21
C GLU A 15 -6.52 -6.05 -10.85
N PHE A 16 -6.21 -7.34 -11.00
CA PHE A 16 -4.85 -7.84 -10.99
C PHE A 16 -4.17 -7.52 -12.32
N THR A 17 -3.30 -6.54 -12.32
CA THR A 17 -2.56 -6.11 -13.52
C THR A 17 -1.07 -6.10 -13.23
N PRO A 18 -0.22 -6.56 -14.17
CA PRO A 18 1.23 -6.56 -13.96
C PRO A 18 1.80 -5.15 -13.80
N CYS A 19 1.25 -4.18 -14.54
CA CYS A 19 1.49 -2.74 -14.41
C CYS A 19 0.18 -2.04 -14.14
N LEU A 20 0.18 -0.72 -13.97
CA LEU A 20 -1.07 0.02 -13.97
C LEU A 20 -1.75 -0.10 -15.33
N LYS A 21 -3.08 -0.14 -15.32
CA LYS A 21 -3.88 -0.23 -16.54
C LYS A 21 -4.75 1.01 -16.66
N ASP A 22 -4.55 1.77 -17.72
CA ASP A 22 -5.39 2.91 -18.01
C ASP A 22 -6.83 2.45 -18.28
N VAL A 23 -7.78 3.01 -17.52
CA VAL A 23 -9.19 2.58 -17.57
C VAL A 23 -9.84 2.90 -18.90
N LYS A 24 -9.45 4.00 -19.55
CA LYS A 24 -10.05 4.47 -20.82
C LYS A 24 -9.49 3.74 -22.03
N THR A 25 -8.18 3.53 -22.06
CA THR A 25 -7.51 2.94 -23.23
C THR A 25 -7.28 1.43 -23.08
N GLY A 26 -7.27 0.90 -21.87
CA GLY A 26 -6.88 -0.48 -21.56
C GLY A 26 -5.38 -0.74 -21.67
N GLU A 27 -4.57 0.27 -21.93
CA GLU A 27 -3.12 0.15 -22.07
C GLU A 27 -2.45 -0.03 -20.72
N LEU A 28 -1.38 -0.83 -20.70
CA LEU A 28 -0.54 -1.00 -19.52
C LEU A 28 0.48 0.13 -19.44
N VAL A 29 0.59 0.74 -18.25
CA VAL A 29 1.49 1.85 -17.96
C VAL A 29 2.52 1.40 -16.92
N GLN A 30 3.79 1.48 -17.29
CA GLN A 30 4.89 1.08 -16.41
C GLN A 30 5.04 2.01 -15.21
N THR A 31 5.45 1.45 -14.08
CA THR A 31 5.59 2.15 -12.82
C THR A 31 6.96 1.96 -12.20
N GLU A 32 7.32 2.89 -11.36
CA GLU A 32 8.50 2.86 -10.51
C GLU A 32 8.09 3.10 -9.06
N VAL A 33 8.94 2.66 -8.13
CA VAL A 33 8.78 2.91 -6.70
C VAL A 33 9.91 3.80 -6.22
N ILE A 34 9.54 4.92 -5.62
CA ILE A 34 10.46 5.90 -5.05
C ILE A 34 10.31 5.91 -3.53
N ARG A 35 11.44 5.90 -2.81
CA ARG A 35 11.44 6.12 -1.36
C ARG A 35 11.37 7.60 -1.05
N ILE A 36 10.43 8.00 -0.20
CA ILE A 36 10.29 9.38 0.25
C ILE A 36 10.96 9.55 1.61
N LYS A 37 12.11 10.20 1.65
CA LYS A 37 12.84 10.53 2.89
C LYS A 37 12.53 11.94 3.39
N ARG A 38 12.33 12.88 2.47
CA ARG A 38 12.07 14.28 2.79
C ARG A 38 10.56 14.51 2.99
N LYS A 39 10.11 14.45 4.22
CA LYS A 39 8.68 14.58 4.56
C LYS A 39 8.04 15.90 4.09
N THR A 40 8.79 16.98 4.02
CA THR A 40 8.27 18.26 3.50
C THR A 40 7.76 18.17 2.07
N PHE A 41 8.28 17.23 1.27
CA PHE A 41 7.75 16.92 -0.05
C PHE A 41 6.30 16.43 0.01
N LEU A 42 5.90 15.79 1.10
CA LEU A 42 4.58 15.20 1.29
C LEU A 42 3.52 16.19 1.81
N SER A 43 3.85 17.45 2.06
CA SER A 43 2.92 18.44 2.66
C SER A 43 1.63 18.64 1.85
N LYS A 44 1.69 18.51 0.54
CA LYS A 44 0.51 18.59 -0.34
C LYS A 44 -0.35 17.31 -0.38
N TYR A 45 0.17 16.19 0.15
CA TYR A 45 -0.54 14.92 0.23
C TYR A 45 -1.17 14.81 1.62
N ASN A 46 -2.38 15.34 1.75
CA ASN A 46 -3.03 15.52 3.05
C ASN A 46 -4.54 15.24 2.98
N LYS A 47 -5.19 15.26 4.13
CA LYS A 47 -6.65 14.99 4.25
C LYS A 47 -7.50 15.90 3.36
N ASN A 48 -7.14 17.18 3.25
CA ASN A 48 -7.91 18.14 2.48
C ASN A 48 -7.84 17.89 0.97
N ASN A 49 -6.77 17.20 0.53
CA ASN A 49 -6.53 16.86 -0.87
C ASN A 49 -6.90 15.39 -1.19
N GLY A 50 -7.64 14.71 -0.31
CA GLY A 50 -8.16 13.36 -0.57
C GLY A 50 -7.18 12.21 -0.26
N TRP A 51 -6.10 12.47 0.51
CA TRP A 51 -5.07 11.48 0.85
C TRP A 51 -5.25 10.84 2.24
N TYR A 52 -6.42 10.93 2.82
CA TYR A 52 -6.87 10.38 4.11
C TYR A 52 -6.12 10.87 5.35
N VAL A 53 -4.80 11.00 5.28
CA VAL A 53 -3.95 11.48 6.39
C VAL A 53 -3.05 12.60 5.91
N ASN A 54 -2.40 13.27 6.85
CA ASN A 54 -1.35 14.24 6.55
C ASN A 54 -0.01 13.47 6.49
N TRP A 55 0.41 13.11 5.29
CA TRP A 55 1.56 12.22 5.06
C TRP A 55 2.88 12.79 5.58
N ASP A 56 3.01 14.11 5.63
CA ASP A 56 4.19 14.80 6.18
C ASP A 56 4.29 14.73 7.71
N THR A 57 3.23 14.35 8.40
CA THR A 57 3.18 14.25 9.87
C THR A 57 3.33 12.83 10.41
N LEU A 58 3.50 11.84 9.55
CA LEU A 58 3.70 10.46 9.98
C LEU A 58 5.00 10.30 10.79
N SER A 59 5.00 9.37 11.74
CA SER A 59 6.18 9.07 12.57
C SER A 59 7.42 8.74 11.74
N ASP A 60 8.61 9.11 12.25
CA ASP A 60 9.89 8.79 11.62
C ASP A 60 10.22 7.28 11.60
N GLU A 61 9.48 6.48 12.37
CA GLU A 61 9.57 5.01 12.32
C GLU A 61 9.01 4.43 11.02
N ASN A 62 8.23 5.22 10.28
CA ASN A 62 7.66 4.79 9.01
C ASN A 62 8.61 5.02 7.85
N GLU A 63 8.77 4.01 7.03
CA GLU A 63 9.32 4.15 5.69
C GLU A 63 8.17 4.43 4.72
N ILE A 64 8.30 5.48 3.92
CA ILE A 64 7.27 5.91 2.98
C ILE A 64 7.74 5.66 1.56
N TYR A 65 6.91 4.98 0.77
CA TYR A 65 7.15 4.69 -0.63
C TYR A 65 6.02 5.24 -1.50
N ALA A 66 6.40 5.81 -2.62
CA ALA A 66 5.48 6.29 -3.64
C ALA A 66 5.52 5.37 -4.86
N LEU A 67 4.34 4.94 -5.32
CA LEU A 67 4.16 4.35 -6.64
C LEU A 67 3.96 5.48 -7.64
N VAL A 68 4.85 5.60 -8.61
CA VAL A 68 4.82 6.65 -9.64
C VAL A 68 4.78 6.06 -11.04
N LEU A 69 4.36 6.83 -12.02
CA LEU A 69 4.53 6.45 -13.42
C LEU A 69 6.01 6.49 -13.79
N LYS A 70 6.48 5.51 -14.56
CA LYS A 70 7.88 5.42 -14.96
C LYS A 70 8.38 6.71 -15.61
N GLY A 71 9.52 7.20 -15.11
CA GLY A 71 10.15 8.42 -15.59
C GLY A 71 9.45 9.71 -15.12
N SER A 72 8.59 9.65 -14.11
CA SER A 72 7.90 10.82 -13.55
C SER A 72 7.90 10.80 -12.03
N VAL A 73 7.48 11.90 -11.42
CA VAL A 73 7.17 11.99 -9.98
C VAL A 73 5.65 12.12 -9.74
N ASP A 74 4.85 11.66 -10.69
CA ASP A 74 3.40 11.68 -10.60
C ASP A 74 2.90 10.52 -9.74
N ILE A 75 2.59 10.80 -8.48
CA ILE A 75 2.28 9.80 -7.47
C ILE A 75 0.89 9.22 -7.69
N GLN A 76 0.85 7.91 -7.92
CA GLN A 76 -0.39 7.15 -8.10
C GLN A 76 -0.89 6.53 -6.78
N GLY A 77 0.00 6.32 -5.83
CA GLY A 77 -0.33 5.83 -4.50
C GLY A 77 0.85 5.98 -3.53
N LEU A 78 0.53 6.00 -2.25
CA LEU A 78 1.50 6.08 -1.14
C LEU A 78 1.29 4.93 -0.17
N ILE A 79 2.37 4.39 0.34
CA ILE A 79 2.37 3.41 1.42
C ILE A 79 3.40 3.78 2.47
N ALA A 80 3.00 3.68 3.74
CA ALA A 80 3.88 3.80 4.90
C ALA A 80 3.93 2.46 5.62
N ILE A 81 5.12 2.00 5.88
CA ILE A 81 5.38 0.72 6.54
C ILE A 81 6.31 0.91 7.73
N ALA A 82 6.15 0.07 8.74
CA ALA A 82 7.07 -0.04 9.86
C ALA A 82 7.53 -1.50 10.00
N ARG A 83 8.76 -1.69 10.48
CA ARG A 83 9.28 -3.01 10.80
C ARG A 83 8.81 -3.44 12.18
N ASP A 84 8.20 -4.60 12.29
CA ASP A 84 7.88 -5.23 13.55
C ASP A 84 8.89 -6.37 13.80
N GLU A 85 9.94 -6.04 14.55
CA GLU A 85 11.04 -6.96 14.84
C GLU A 85 10.64 -8.11 15.77
N ASP A 86 9.60 -7.90 16.58
CA ASP A 86 9.16 -8.90 17.57
C ASP A 86 8.46 -10.08 16.87
N VAL A 87 7.65 -9.78 15.86
CA VAL A 87 6.93 -10.82 15.10
C VAL A 87 7.55 -11.10 13.73
N LYS A 88 8.63 -10.41 13.38
CA LYS A 88 9.29 -10.53 12.05
C LYS A 88 8.31 -10.32 10.90
N ALA A 89 7.64 -9.19 10.92
CA ALA A 89 6.65 -8.81 9.91
C ALA A 89 6.76 -7.34 9.52
N ILE A 90 6.26 -7.00 8.34
CA ILE A 90 5.98 -5.61 7.98
C ILE A 90 4.59 -5.25 8.52
N TYR A 91 4.53 -4.17 9.28
CA TYR A 91 3.28 -3.52 9.64
C TYR A 91 2.96 -2.43 8.60
N ILE A 92 1.86 -2.58 7.87
CA ILE A 92 1.35 -1.51 7.00
C ILE A 92 0.64 -0.49 7.89
N THR A 93 1.24 0.67 8.10
CA THR A 93 0.66 1.72 8.94
C THR A 93 -0.38 2.53 8.19
N TRP A 94 -0.05 2.98 6.96
CA TRP A 94 -0.96 3.71 6.10
C TRP A 94 -0.78 3.30 4.64
N MET A 95 -1.86 3.38 3.89
CA MET A 95 -1.88 3.06 2.47
C MET A 95 -3.00 3.84 1.80
N CYS A 96 -2.74 4.46 0.67
CA CYS A 96 -3.72 5.26 -0.03
C CYS A 96 -3.41 5.32 -1.53
N ALA A 97 -4.40 5.04 -2.36
CA ALA A 97 -4.35 5.42 -3.77
C ALA A 97 -4.51 6.93 -3.92
N SER A 98 -3.96 7.51 -5.00
CA SER A 98 -4.23 8.91 -5.31
C SER A 98 -5.74 9.15 -5.44
N PRO A 99 -6.23 10.37 -5.19
CA PRO A 99 -7.66 10.67 -5.34
C PRO A 99 -8.22 10.27 -6.69
N GLU A 100 -7.45 10.41 -7.77
CA GLU A 100 -7.83 10.02 -9.14
C GLU A 100 -7.98 8.49 -9.33
N ASN A 101 -7.35 7.70 -8.48
CA ASN A 101 -7.35 6.24 -8.56
C ASN A 101 -8.13 5.59 -7.41
N ASN A 102 -8.85 6.37 -6.62
CA ASN A 102 -9.56 5.87 -5.47
C ASN A 102 -11.05 5.66 -5.78
N SER A 103 -11.42 4.42 -6.07
CA SER A 103 -12.79 4.02 -6.37
C SER A 103 -13.76 4.12 -5.18
N LEU A 104 -13.26 4.39 -3.96
CA LEU A 104 -14.11 4.63 -2.79
C LEU A 104 -14.65 6.07 -2.75
N ILE A 105 -14.04 7.00 -3.49
CA ILE A 105 -14.42 8.41 -3.53
C ILE A 105 -14.74 8.93 -4.94
N ASN A 106 -14.40 8.19 -5.97
CA ASN A 106 -14.66 8.55 -7.37
C ASN A 106 -15.36 7.40 -8.11
N ASP A 107 -16.36 7.72 -8.88
CA ASP A 107 -17.04 6.75 -9.75
C ASP A 107 -16.18 6.36 -10.95
N GLU A 108 -15.35 7.30 -11.44
CA GLU A 108 -14.41 7.07 -12.52
C GLU A 108 -12.97 7.21 -12.01
N ILE A 109 -12.22 6.12 -12.06
CA ILE A 109 -10.79 6.11 -11.74
C ILE A 109 -9.95 6.15 -13.01
N LYS A 110 -8.69 6.59 -12.89
CA LYS A 110 -7.77 6.72 -14.02
C LYS A 110 -7.03 5.42 -14.31
N TYR A 111 -6.53 4.75 -13.28
CA TYR A 111 -5.78 3.52 -13.41
C TYR A 111 -6.30 2.43 -12.47
N TYR A 112 -6.40 1.20 -12.98
CA TYR A 112 -6.50 -0.01 -12.16
C TYR A 112 -5.11 -0.47 -11.69
N GLY A 113 -5.07 -1.21 -10.58
CA GLY A 113 -3.89 -1.91 -10.08
C GLY A 113 -3.11 -1.19 -8.98
N VAL A 114 -3.46 0.04 -8.62
CA VAL A 114 -2.71 0.83 -7.62
C VAL A 114 -2.69 0.11 -6.26
N GLY A 115 -3.84 -0.28 -5.75
CA GLY A 115 -3.93 -0.92 -4.42
C GLY A 115 -3.11 -2.20 -4.31
N GLY A 116 -3.18 -3.07 -5.32
CA GLY A 116 -2.40 -4.30 -5.36
C GLY A 116 -0.88 -4.05 -5.41
N HIS A 117 -0.43 -3.06 -6.19
CA HIS A 117 0.98 -2.66 -6.24
C HIS A 117 1.49 -2.17 -4.88
N LEU A 118 0.67 -1.44 -4.12
CA LEU A 118 1.06 -0.98 -2.78
C LEU A 118 1.26 -2.17 -1.82
N PHE A 119 0.39 -3.19 -1.86
CA PHE A 119 0.62 -4.43 -1.12
C PHE A 119 1.90 -5.15 -1.57
N ALA A 120 2.16 -5.20 -2.87
CA ALA A 120 3.36 -5.82 -3.42
C ALA A 120 4.66 -5.11 -2.94
N ILE A 121 4.63 -3.79 -2.80
CA ILE A 121 5.74 -3.03 -2.21
C ILE A 121 6.02 -3.51 -0.78
N ALA A 122 4.98 -3.63 0.07
CA ALA A 122 5.14 -4.14 1.43
C ALA A 122 5.67 -5.59 1.46
N VAL A 123 5.18 -6.45 0.58
CA VAL A 123 5.68 -7.83 0.42
C VAL A 123 7.16 -7.83 0.07
N ASN A 124 7.59 -7.05 -0.92
CA ASN A 124 9.00 -6.98 -1.32
C ASN A 124 9.89 -6.49 -0.17
N LYS A 125 9.43 -5.49 0.58
CA LYS A 125 10.16 -4.99 1.75
C LYS A 125 10.25 -6.04 2.86
N SER A 126 9.21 -6.83 3.06
CA SER A 126 9.25 -7.95 4.00
C SER A 126 10.33 -8.97 3.63
N PHE A 127 10.44 -9.35 2.35
CA PHE A 127 11.52 -10.24 1.89
C PHE A 127 12.91 -9.60 2.05
N GLU A 128 13.05 -8.31 1.72
CA GLU A 128 14.31 -7.58 1.86
C GLU A 128 14.79 -7.55 3.31
N TYR A 129 13.87 -7.39 4.28
CA TYR A 129 14.17 -7.43 5.71
C TYR A 129 14.23 -8.83 6.30
N GLN A 130 14.19 -9.87 5.47
CA GLN A 130 14.26 -11.28 5.90
C GLN A 130 13.07 -11.71 6.78
N TYR A 131 11.90 -11.14 6.54
CA TYR A 131 10.64 -11.51 7.19
C TYR A 131 9.79 -12.45 6.32
N GLU A 132 10.40 -13.05 5.29
CA GLU A 132 9.78 -14.09 4.45
C GLU A 132 8.46 -13.69 3.76
N GLY A 133 8.27 -12.40 3.52
CA GLY A 133 7.04 -11.87 2.91
C GLY A 133 5.92 -11.59 3.91
N TYR A 134 6.10 -11.94 5.19
CA TYR A 134 5.05 -11.77 6.20
C TYR A 134 4.74 -10.30 6.44
N LEU A 135 3.44 -9.97 6.42
CA LEU A 135 2.96 -8.62 6.72
C LEU A 135 1.58 -8.66 7.37
N TYR A 136 1.24 -7.58 8.07
CA TYR A 136 -0.06 -7.40 8.66
C TYR A 136 -0.52 -5.94 8.63
N GLY A 137 -1.81 -5.74 8.87
CA GLY A 137 -2.42 -4.44 8.98
C GLY A 137 -3.85 -4.53 9.50
N PHE A 138 -4.52 -3.39 9.53
CA PHE A 138 -5.89 -3.27 10.02
C PHE A 138 -6.77 -2.67 8.92
N ALA A 139 -7.74 -3.44 8.42
CA ALA A 139 -8.70 -2.94 7.45
C ALA A 139 -9.62 -1.90 8.09
N ALA A 140 -10.09 -0.92 7.33
CA ALA A 140 -10.94 0.15 7.84
C ALA A 140 -12.33 -0.35 8.27
N ASN A 141 -12.79 -1.47 7.71
CA ASN A 141 -14.09 -2.05 8.02
C ASN A 141 -14.14 -3.52 7.59
N GLN A 142 -15.25 -4.20 7.98
CA GLN A 142 -15.48 -5.61 7.67
C GLN A 142 -15.51 -5.90 6.17
N ARG A 143 -16.03 -4.99 5.36
CA ARG A 143 -16.09 -5.15 3.90
C ARG A 143 -14.69 -5.25 3.30
N LEU A 144 -13.78 -4.38 3.71
CA LEU A 144 -12.40 -4.40 3.24
C LEU A 144 -11.62 -5.60 3.79
N LEU A 145 -11.83 -5.99 5.05
CA LEU A 145 -11.25 -7.22 5.59
C LEU A 145 -11.66 -8.42 4.73
N ASN A 146 -12.95 -8.60 4.48
CA ASN A 146 -13.45 -9.68 3.64
C ASN A 146 -12.87 -9.62 2.22
N HIS A 147 -12.70 -8.41 1.70
CA HIS A 147 -12.10 -8.19 0.40
C HIS A 147 -10.66 -8.69 0.35
N TYR A 148 -9.83 -8.36 1.35
CA TYR A 148 -8.43 -8.82 1.42
C TYR A 148 -8.33 -10.35 1.63
N VAL A 149 -9.23 -10.92 2.42
CA VAL A 149 -9.35 -12.38 2.57
C VAL A 149 -9.64 -13.04 1.23
N ASN A 150 -10.59 -12.50 0.46
CA ASN A 150 -10.99 -13.08 -0.82
C ASN A 150 -9.96 -12.89 -1.94
N VAL A 151 -9.29 -11.74 -1.97
CA VAL A 151 -8.38 -11.35 -3.05
C VAL A 151 -6.98 -11.89 -2.84
N PHE A 152 -6.46 -11.82 -1.62
CA PHE A 152 -5.09 -12.20 -1.28
C PHE A 152 -4.99 -13.44 -0.40
N ASN A 153 -6.10 -14.09 -0.09
CA ASN A 153 -6.12 -15.13 0.93
C ASN A 153 -5.56 -14.66 2.29
N ALA A 154 -5.79 -13.37 2.61
CA ALA A 154 -5.35 -12.85 3.90
C ALA A 154 -6.00 -13.61 5.06
N GLU A 155 -5.25 -13.83 6.11
CA GLU A 155 -5.77 -14.42 7.34
C GLU A 155 -6.41 -13.35 8.22
N HIS A 156 -7.61 -13.62 8.73
CA HIS A 156 -8.23 -12.79 9.75
C HIS A 156 -7.65 -13.15 11.12
N ILE A 157 -6.88 -12.26 11.71
CA ILE A 157 -6.23 -12.49 13.01
C ILE A 157 -7.10 -12.03 14.18
N GLY A 158 -7.59 -10.79 14.14
CA GLY A 158 -8.54 -10.26 15.11
C GLY A 158 -8.05 -10.12 16.56
N MET A 159 -6.75 -10.22 16.82
CA MET A 159 -6.20 -10.17 18.18
C MET A 159 -6.11 -8.76 18.75
N LEU A 160 -5.60 -7.82 17.95
CA LEU A 160 -5.40 -6.42 18.35
C LEU A 160 -6.55 -5.52 17.93
N HIS A 161 -7.25 -5.90 16.88
CA HIS A 161 -8.39 -5.17 16.32
C HIS A 161 -9.31 -6.15 15.58
N PRO A 162 -10.65 -5.98 15.58
CA PRO A 162 -11.57 -6.87 14.87
C PRO A 162 -11.28 -7.05 13.38
N TYR A 163 -10.66 -6.05 12.74
CA TYR A 163 -10.33 -6.07 11.31
C TYR A 163 -8.84 -6.27 11.03
N GLN A 164 -8.12 -6.87 11.97
CA GLN A 164 -6.73 -7.23 11.78
C GLN A 164 -6.60 -8.38 10.79
N PHE A 165 -5.74 -8.21 9.79
CA PHE A 165 -5.38 -9.25 8.83
C PHE A 165 -3.87 -9.44 8.76
N ALA A 166 -3.46 -10.61 8.30
CA ALA A 166 -2.08 -10.92 7.95
C ALA A 166 -2.01 -11.60 6.59
N ILE A 167 -0.88 -11.46 5.93
CA ILE A 167 -0.54 -12.19 4.70
C ILE A 167 0.69 -13.03 5.00
N ASP A 168 0.57 -14.34 4.82
CA ASP A 168 1.64 -15.30 5.04
C ASP A 168 2.61 -15.37 3.83
N THR A 169 3.73 -16.07 4.02
CA THR A 169 4.75 -16.26 2.99
C THR A 169 4.20 -16.80 1.69
N SER A 170 3.32 -17.78 1.74
CA SER A 170 2.80 -18.46 0.54
C SER A 170 1.94 -17.51 -0.31
N ASN A 171 1.11 -16.70 0.34
CA ASN A 171 0.27 -15.71 -0.31
C ASN A 171 1.06 -14.45 -0.72
N ALA A 172 2.08 -14.08 0.04
CA ALA A 172 3.02 -13.02 -0.31
C ALA A 172 3.77 -13.32 -1.61
N ILE A 173 4.23 -14.55 -1.81
CA ILE A 173 4.85 -15.00 -3.07
C ILE A 173 3.89 -14.81 -4.26
N LYS A 174 2.64 -15.21 -4.12
CA LYS A 174 1.63 -15.03 -5.18
C LYS A 174 1.40 -13.57 -5.53
N ILE A 175 1.34 -12.67 -4.53
CA ILE A 175 1.23 -11.23 -4.75
C ILE A 175 2.45 -10.72 -5.53
N LYS A 176 3.65 -11.11 -5.12
CA LYS A 176 4.90 -10.70 -5.76
C LYS A 176 4.96 -11.14 -7.24
N GLU A 177 4.40 -12.28 -7.59
CA GLU A 177 4.39 -12.81 -8.96
C GLU A 177 3.43 -12.06 -9.90
N VAL A 178 2.39 -11.44 -9.36
CA VAL A 178 1.38 -10.72 -10.15
C VAL A 178 1.85 -9.34 -10.59
N TYR A 179 2.47 -8.57 -9.67
CA TYR A 179 2.75 -7.15 -9.88
C TYR A 179 4.19 -6.93 -10.31
N THR A 180 4.36 -6.16 -11.39
CA THR A 180 5.67 -5.78 -11.95
C THR A 180 5.86 -4.27 -11.85
N TYR A 181 6.97 -3.85 -11.27
CA TYR A 181 7.40 -2.46 -11.18
C TYR A 181 8.92 -2.42 -10.99
N GLU A 182 9.50 -1.27 -11.25
CA GLU A 182 10.92 -1.04 -11.06
C GLU A 182 11.17 -0.29 -9.74
N TRP A 183 12.17 -0.73 -8.99
CA TRP A 183 12.72 0.07 -7.90
C TRP A 183 13.69 1.09 -8.50
N THR A 184 13.56 2.34 -8.08
CA THR A 184 14.54 3.35 -8.44
C THR A 184 15.46 3.63 -7.27
N ASP A 185 16.72 3.95 -7.57
CA ASP A 185 17.69 4.42 -6.57
C ASP A 185 17.43 5.89 -6.17
N GLU A 186 16.49 6.55 -6.84
CA GLU A 186 16.09 7.91 -6.50
C GLU A 186 15.36 7.92 -5.15
N GLU A 187 15.76 8.87 -4.32
CA GLU A 187 15.13 9.15 -3.03
C GLU A 187 14.75 10.63 -2.99
N ILE A 188 13.52 10.92 -2.61
CA ILE A 188 13.01 12.29 -2.44
C ILE A 188 12.94 12.65 -0.96
#